data_7ffba0cc84b823df60b9c3fb20f5cc98
#
_entry.id   7ffba0cc84b823df60b9c3fb20f5cc98
#
_cell.length_a   1.000
_cell.length_b   1.000
_cell.length_c   1.000
_cell.angle_alpha   90.00
_cell.angle_beta   90.00
_cell.angle_gamma   90.00
#
_symmetry.space_group_name_H-M   'P 1'
#
loop_
_entity.id
_entity.type
_entity.pdbx_description
1 polymer ?
#
loop_
_entity_poly.entity_id
_entity_poly.type
_entity_poly.pdbx_seq_one_letter_code
_entity_poly.pdbx_strand_id
1 'polypeptide(L)'
;MVQSTNAGASQEAIEFHYDMPADFFALWLGESMTYTAARYAEPGMTMDEAQLNKINYHLDSAHLAEGGRMLDIGCGWGTLLKTAVTKRGAASAHGLTLSPLQHQYITGLGIPNVTADLQSYEDYTPSEKFTSIVSVGAFEHFVQPESTKEERYDTYAALFERVADWMEPGGQFSLQTMAWGDATKAERDLIKIHNIFPESDLPEIAEVIHAAHPYLELLTMENRPQDYGDTLAAWADGLKANKDRAIEIVGPDRYKFFLDSCKGGALLYRRRRFYLCRFVFKHRGR
;
A
#
# COMPACT_ATOMS: atom_id res chain seq x y z
N MET A 1 -3.61 -31.03 3.84
CA MET A 1 -3.12 -29.65 3.59
C MET A 1 -4.06 -29.08 2.54
N VAL A 2 -4.96 -28.19 2.95
CA VAL A 2 -5.82 -27.44 2.01
C VAL A 2 -4.87 -26.41 1.40
N GLN A 3 -4.60 -26.50 0.09
CA GLN A 3 -3.97 -25.40 -0.62
C GLN A 3 -4.92 -24.21 -0.51
N SER A 4 -4.52 -23.18 0.21
CA SER A 4 -5.16 -21.86 0.13
C SER A 4 -5.02 -21.42 -1.32
N THR A 5 -6.14 -21.32 -2.04
CA THR A 5 -6.18 -20.70 -3.36
C THR A 5 -6.21 -19.20 -3.13
N ASN A 6 -5.07 -18.63 -2.76
CA ASN A 6 -4.94 -17.17 -2.67
C ASN A 6 -5.30 -16.58 -4.02
N ALA A 7 -6.32 -15.73 -4.06
CA ALA A 7 -6.73 -15.01 -5.28
C ALA A 7 -5.71 -13.94 -5.69
N GLY A 8 -4.85 -13.51 -4.75
CA GLY A 8 -3.81 -12.49 -4.95
C GLY A 8 -2.40 -13.05 -5.13
N ALA A 9 -1.42 -12.16 -5.04
CA ALA A 9 -0.01 -12.51 -5.11
C ALA A 9 0.38 -13.45 -3.95
N SER A 10 1.16 -14.48 -4.28
CA SER A 10 1.71 -15.40 -3.30
C SER A 10 2.70 -14.72 -2.36
N GLN A 11 2.97 -15.35 -1.21
CA GLN A 11 4.01 -14.86 -0.30
C GLN A 11 5.37 -14.78 -0.99
N GLU A 12 5.72 -15.76 -1.83
CA GLU A 12 6.96 -15.77 -2.59
C GLU A 12 7.06 -14.59 -3.58
N ALA A 13 5.96 -14.22 -4.23
CA ALA A 13 5.92 -13.06 -5.12
C ALA A 13 6.13 -11.74 -4.36
N ILE A 14 5.53 -11.61 -3.19
CA ILE A 14 5.73 -10.46 -2.29
C ILE A 14 7.17 -10.42 -1.77
N GLU A 15 7.71 -11.53 -1.30
CA GLU A 15 9.10 -11.64 -0.84
C GLU A 15 10.09 -11.26 -1.95
N PHE A 16 9.86 -11.69 -3.19
CA PHE A 16 10.73 -11.35 -4.32
C PHE A 16 10.94 -9.85 -4.47
N HIS A 17 9.92 -9.03 -4.21
CA HIS A 17 9.98 -7.58 -4.39
C HIS A 17 10.32 -6.82 -3.10
N TYR A 18 9.77 -7.25 -1.96
CA TYR A 18 9.82 -6.49 -0.71
C TYR A 18 10.85 -7.02 0.29
N ASP A 19 11.32 -8.27 0.14
CA ASP A 19 12.20 -8.91 1.13
C ASP A 19 13.68 -8.58 0.87
N MET A 20 13.98 -7.27 0.88
CA MET A 20 15.33 -6.73 0.84
C MET A 20 15.68 -6.15 2.21
N PRO A 21 16.99 -6.12 2.60
CA PRO A 21 17.41 -5.57 3.87
C PRO A 21 16.89 -4.14 4.10
N ALA A 22 16.44 -3.85 5.33
CA ALA A 22 15.95 -2.52 5.70
C ALA A 22 16.99 -1.41 5.41
N ASP A 23 18.28 -1.72 5.59
CA ASP A 23 19.39 -0.81 5.27
C ASP A 23 19.43 -0.38 3.80
N PHE A 24 19.02 -1.26 2.87
CA PHE A 24 18.90 -0.90 1.47
C PHE A 24 17.78 0.12 1.25
N PHE A 25 16.61 -0.12 1.82
CA PHE A 25 15.48 0.81 1.71
C PHE A 25 15.75 2.15 2.39
N ALA A 26 16.44 2.15 3.53
CA ALA A 26 16.83 3.37 4.26
C ALA A 26 17.71 4.34 3.42
N LEU A 27 18.42 3.84 2.41
CA LEU A 27 19.26 4.68 1.55
C LEU A 27 18.46 5.64 0.65
N TRP A 28 17.17 5.35 0.39
CA TRP A 28 16.42 6.09 -0.62
C TRP A 28 14.92 6.33 -0.32
N LEU A 29 14.34 5.65 0.70
CA LEU A 29 12.95 5.89 1.11
C LEU A 29 12.78 7.11 2.03
N GLY A 30 13.89 7.67 2.56
CA GLY A 30 13.86 8.74 3.54
C GLY A 30 13.52 8.26 4.96
N GLU A 31 13.32 9.21 5.88
CA GLU A 31 13.14 8.94 7.31
C GLU A 31 11.91 8.10 7.64
N SER A 32 10.88 8.19 6.79
CA SER A 32 9.62 7.49 7.02
C SER A 32 9.67 6.00 6.69
N MET A 33 10.69 5.52 5.97
CA MET A 33 10.77 4.15 5.46
C MET A 33 9.51 3.71 4.70
N THR A 34 8.79 4.65 4.09
CA THR A 34 7.50 4.37 3.45
C THR A 34 7.68 4.09 1.96
N TYR A 35 7.45 2.83 1.55
CA TYR A 35 7.62 2.38 0.16
C TYR A 35 6.30 2.48 -0.62
N THR A 36 5.64 3.62 -0.56
CA THR A 36 4.43 3.97 -1.33
C THR A 36 4.44 5.46 -1.68
N ALA A 37 3.58 5.86 -2.63
CA ALA A 37 3.52 7.24 -3.09
C ALA A 37 3.29 8.23 -1.95
N ALA A 38 4.07 9.28 -1.91
CA ALA A 38 3.90 10.43 -1.03
C ALA A 38 2.69 11.29 -1.45
N ARG A 39 2.36 12.34 -0.70
CA ARG A 39 1.29 13.30 -1.03
C ARG A 39 1.84 14.71 -0.97
N TYR A 40 2.16 15.27 -2.13
CA TYR A 40 2.68 16.62 -2.27
C TYR A 40 1.52 17.62 -2.26
N ALA A 41 1.21 18.18 -1.08
CA ALA A 41 0.10 19.14 -0.94
C ALA A 41 0.44 20.51 -1.55
N GLU A 42 1.71 20.92 -1.47
CA GLU A 42 2.20 22.23 -1.89
C GLU A 42 3.47 22.09 -2.73
N PRO A 43 3.71 23.04 -3.67
CA PRO A 43 4.96 23.09 -4.41
C PRO A 43 6.17 23.27 -3.49
N GLY A 44 7.25 22.53 -3.75
CA GLY A 44 8.51 22.65 -3.01
C GLY A 44 8.62 21.77 -1.78
N MET A 45 7.59 20.99 -1.44
CA MET A 45 7.72 19.99 -0.38
C MET A 45 8.83 19.00 -0.71
N THR A 46 9.63 18.68 0.29
CA THR A 46 10.57 17.54 0.24
C THR A 46 9.79 16.21 0.25
N MET A 47 10.47 15.13 -0.13
CA MET A 47 9.86 13.79 -0.08
C MET A 47 9.43 13.40 1.34
N ASP A 48 10.26 13.69 2.37
CA ASP A 48 9.94 13.36 3.75
C ASP A 48 8.72 14.14 4.27
N GLU A 49 8.61 15.43 3.94
CA GLU A 49 7.42 16.24 4.25
C GLU A 49 6.18 15.69 3.53
N ALA A 50 6.29 15.31 2.26
CA ALA A 50 5.21 14.75 1.48
C ALA A 50 4.79 13.35 1.98
N GLN A 51 5.74 12.54 2.46
CA GLN A 51 5.44 11.26 3.11
C GLN A 51 4.72 11.47 4.45
N LEU A 52 5.19 12.40 5.28
CA LEU A 52 4.50 12.74 6.54
C LEU A 52 3.07 13.26 6.28
N ASN A 53 2.91 14.11 5.25
CA ASN A 53 1.60 14.60 4.83
C ASN A 53 0.68 13.44 4.37
N LYS A 54 1.20 12.45 3.63
CA LYS A 54 0.44 11.27 3.23
C LYS A 54 0.02 10.43 4.43
N ILE A 55 0.91 10.20 5.39
CA ILE A 55 0.63 9.43 6.60
C ILE A 55 -0.51 10.11 7.38
N ASN A 56 -0.40 11.43 7.62
CA ASN A 56 -1.45 12.18 8.31
C ASN A 56 -2.77 12.16 7.53
N TYR A 57 -2.73 12.32 6.19
CA TYR A 57 -3.92 12.22 5.33
C TYR A 57 -4.67 10.90 5.55
N HIS A 58 -3.97 9.76 5.59
CA HIS A 58 -4.63 8.46 5.78
C HIS A 58 -5.19 8.29 7.18
N LEU A 59 -4.48 8.74 8.23
CA LEU A 59 -4.99 8.70 9.60
C LEU A 59 -6.22 9.59 9.80
N ASP A 60 -6.20 10.79 9.20
CA ASP A 60 -7.36 11.71 9.22
C ASP A 60 -8.53 11.15 8.41
N SER A 61 -8.26 10.61 7.21
CA SER A 61 -9.27 10.03 6.32
C SER A 61 -9.88 8.73 6.87
N ALA A 62 -9.13 7.97 7.66
CA ALA A 62 -9.65 6.83 8.39
C ALA A 62 -10.37 7.25 9.70
N HIS A 63 -10.44 8.55 9.98
CA HIS A 63 -11.06 9.13 11.16
C HIS A 63 -10.50 8.55 12.46
N LEU A 64 -9.17 8.37 12.52
CA LEU A 64 -8.51 7.86 13.72
C LEU A 64 -8.57 8.89 14.84
N ALA A 65 -9.40 8.63 15.82
CA ALA A 65 -9.52 9.42 17.05
C ALA A 65 -8.52 8.95 18.12
N GLU A 66 -8.26 9.80 19.09
CA GLU A 66 -7.55 9.41 20.32
C GLU A 66 -8.29 8.24 21.00
N GLY A 67 -7.55 7.25 21.47
CA GLY A 67 -8.11 6.01 22.02
C GLY A 67 -8.69 5.03 21.00
N GLY A 68 -8.65 5.35 19.71
CA GLY A 68 -9.13 4.47 18.64
C GLY A 68 -8.23 3.26 18.42
N ARG A 69 -8.77 2.23 17.78
CA ARG A 69 -8.05 1.03 17.33
C ARG A 69 -7.91 1.04 15.81
N MET A 70 -6.70 0.87 15.31
CA MET A 70 -6.41 0.91 13.87
C MET A 70 -5.91 -0.44 13.35
N LEU A 71 -6.40 -0.82 12.15
CA LEU A 71 -5.83 -1.90 11.34
C LEU A 71 -5.16 -1.30 10.10
N ASP A 72 -3.97 -1.80 9.75
CA ASP A 72 -3.26 -1.47 8.49
C ASP A 72 -3.05 -2.75 7.67
N ILE A 73 -3.77 -2.86 6.54
CA ILE A 73 -3.70 -4.01 5.64
C ILE A 73 -2.57 -3.79 4.63
N GLY A 74 -1.48 -4.55 4.77
CA GLY A 74 -0.24 -4.31 4.02
C GLY A 74 0.60 -3.21 4.66
N CYS A 75 0.94 -3.36 5.94
CA CYS A 75 1.49 -2.31 6.78
C CYS A 75 2.95 -1.91 6.47
N GLY A 76 3.63 -2.60 5.53
CA GLY A 76 5.00 -2.30 5.14
C GLY A 76 5.95 -2.25 6.33
N TRP A 77 6.74 -1.20 6.46
CA TRP A 77 7.69 -1.00 7.58
C TRP A 77 7.04 -0.43 8.85
N GLY A 78 5.70 -0.38 8.92
CA GLY A 78 4.94 -0.05 10.13
C GLY A 78 4.89 1.43 10.48
N THR A 79 5.20 2.34 9.58
CA THR A 79 5.24 3.78 9.89
C THR A 79 3.87 4.35 10.22
N LEU A 80 2.80 3.89 9.55
CA LEU A 80 1.42 4.26 9.91
C LEU A 80 1.07 3.76 11.32
N LEU A 81 1.40 2.50 11.64
CA LEU A 81 1.18 1.92 12.98
C LEU A 81 1.88 2.71 14.07
N LYS A 82 3.18 2.97 13.88
CA LYS A 82 3.98 3.77 14.80
C LYS A 82 3.36 5.16 14.99
N THR A 83 3.01 5.84 13.91
CA THR A 83 2.46 7.21 13.96
C THR A 83 1.11 7.23 14.65
N ALA A 84 0.23 6.26 14.38
CA ALA A 84 -1.06 6.13 15.01
C ALA A 84 -0.96 6.11 16.54
N VAL A 85 -0.07 5.27 17.08
CA VAL A 85 0.10 5.14 18.53
C VAL A 85 0.89 6.31 19.13
N THR A 86 2.07 6.64 18.55
CA THR A 86 3.01 7.58 19.22
C THR A 86 2.69 9.05 18.98
N LYS A 87 1.91 9.38 17.93
CA LYS A 87 1.62 10.78 17.54
C LYS A 87 0.14 11.13 17.54
N ARG A 88 -0.75 10.12 17.37
CA ARG A 88 -2.19 10.34 17.26
C ARG A 88 -2.97 9.79 18.45
N GLY A 89 -2.29 9.16 19.43
CA GLY A 89 -2.92 8.67 20.64
C GLY A 89 -3.86 7.48 20.46
N ALA A 90 -3.68 6.69 19.40
CA ALA A 90 -4.43 5.43 19.23
C ALA A 90 -4.16 4.51 20.42
N ALA A 91 -5.20 3.82 20.90
CA ALA A 91 -5.07 2.81 21.96
C ALA A 91 -4.25 1.60 21.46
N SER A 92 -4.42 1.24 20.18
CA SER A 92 -3.63 0.19 19.53
C SER A 92 -3.60 0.38 18.02
N ALA A 93 -2.54 -0.15 17.39
CA ALA A 93 -2.43 -0.27 15.95
C ALA A 93 -1.92 -1.68 15.61
N HIS A 94 -2.64 -2.38 14.73
CA HIS A 94 -2.32 -3.71 14.28
C HIS A 94 -2.06 -3.71 12.78
N GLY A 95 -1.04 -4.44 12.32
CA GLY A 95 -0.66 -4.53 10.93
C GLY A 95 -0.71 -5.95 10.38
N LEU A 96 -1.04 -6.08 9.10
CA LEU A 96 -0.90 -7.34 8.36
C LEU A 96 0.17 -7.16 7.29
N THR A 97 1.06 -8.13 7.15
CA THR A 97 2.08 -8.18 6.10
C THR A 97 2.37 -9.62 5.69
N LEU A 98 2.81 -9.81 4.44
CA LEU A 98 3.31 -11.09 3.95
C LEU A 98 4.85 -11.15 3.89
N SER A 99 5.56 -10.06 4.25
CA SER A 99 7.02 -10.01 4.28
C SER A 99 7.55 -10.35 5.68
N PRO A 100 8.32 -11.45 5.83
CA PRO A 100 8.97 -11.80 7.10
C PRO A 100 9.90 -10.69 7.61
N LEU A 101 10.64 -10.01 6.72
CA LEU A 101 11.54 -8.92 7.13
C LEU A 101 10.78 -7.71 7.66
N GLN A 102 9.67 -7.32 7.04
CA GLN A 102 8.82 -6.24 7.54
C GLN A 102 8.22 -6.60 8.91
N HIS A 103 7.68 -7.81 9.05
CA HIS A 103 7.15 -8.29 10.32
C HIS A 103 8.22 -8.27 11.43
N GLN A 104 9.43 -8.80 11.15
CA GLN A 104 10.54 -8.76 12.09
C GLN A 104 10.96 -7.34 12.46
N TYR A 105 11.01 -6.44 11.49
CA TYR A 105 11.34 -5.03 11.71
C TYR A 105 10.33 -4.36 12.65
N ILE A 106 9.03 -4.48 12.39
CA ILE A 106 7.97 -3.89 13.21
C ILE A 106 8.02 -4.43 14.63
N THR A 107 8.14 -5.76 14.79
CA THR A 107 8.23 -6.42 16.10
C THR A 107 9.47 -5.95 16.85
N GLY A 108 10.60 -5.77 16.15
CA GLY A 108 11.86 -5.28 16.71
C GLY A 108 11.82 -3.81 17.17
N LEU A 109 10.86 -2.99 16.72
CA LEU A 109 10.69 -1.62 17.20
C LEU A 109 10.28 -1.57 18.67
N GLY A 110 9.66 -2.62 19.22
CA GLY A 110 9.26 -2.71 20.61
C GLY A 110 8.32 -1.58 21.08
N ILE A 111 7.51 -1.00 20.17
CA ILE A 111 6.59 0.08 20.49
C ILE A 111 5.36 -0.50 21.19
N PRO A 112 5.04 -0.10 22.42
CA PRO A 112 3.84 -0.56 23.11
C PRO A 112 2.57 -0.33 22.26
N ASN A 113 1.66 -1.31 22.26
CA ASN A 113 0.37 -1.26 21.53
C ASN A 113 0.50 -1.21 19.99
N VAL A 114 1.70 -1.44 19.43
CA VAL A 114 1.90 -1.73 18.02
C VAL A 114 2.18 -3.21 17.87
N THR A 115 1.38 -3.89 17.05
CA THR A 115 1.54 -5.31 16.74
C THR A 115 1.45 -5.54 15.23
N ALA A 116 2.00 -6.64 14.75
CA ALA A 116 1.83 -7.06 13.38
C ALA A 116 1.77 -8.59 13.30
N ASP A 117 0.98 -9.11 12.35
CA ASP A 117 0.93 -10.52 12.00
C ASP A 117 1.53 -10.76 10.60
N LEU A 118 2.31 -11.84 10.48
CA LEU A 118 2.76 -12.36 9.20
C LEU A 118 1.63 -13.23 8.61
N GLN A 119 0.62 -12.57 8.03
CA GLN A 119 -0.60 -13.22 7.61
C GLN A 119 -1.29 -12.46 6.48
N SER A 120 -1.99 -13.19 5.58
CA SER A 120 -2.89 -12.61 4.61
C SER A 120 -4.15 -12.06 5.29
N TYR A 121 -4.71 -10.98 4.73
CA TYR A 121 -6.02 -10.47 5.13
C TYR A 121 -7.13 -11.52 4.93
N GLU A 122 -6.96 -12.45 3.99
CA GLU A 122 -7.94 -13.50 3.72
C GLU A 122 -8.10 -14.50 4.87
N ASP A 123 -7.03 -14.75 5.60
CA ASP A 123 -6.97 -15.68 6.73
C ASP A 123 -7.15 -14.99 8.08
N TYR A 124 -7.13 -13.64 8.09
CA TYR A 124 -7.20 -12.86 9.31
C TYR A 124 -8.62 -12.77 9.85
N THR A 125 -8.76 -12.92 11.15
CA THR A 125 -10.01 -12.72 11.89
C THR A 125 -9.72 -11.95 13.17
N PRO A 126 -10.13 -10.67 13.26
CA PRO A 126 -9.89 -9.89 14.46
C PRO A 126 -10.71 -10.37 15.65
N SER A 127 -10.14 -10.31 16.85
CA SER A 127 -10.86 -10.58 18.10
C SER A 127 -11.79 -9.42 18.51
N GLU A 128 -11.50 -8.21 18.04
CA GLU A 128 -12.25 -6.98 18.29
C GLU A 128 -12.31 -6.12 17.04
N LYS A 129 -13.40 -5.36 16.88
CA LYS A 129 -13.55 -4.45 15.75
C LYS A 129 -12.62 -3.23 15.84
N PHE A 130 -12.30 -2.66 14.70
CA PHE A 130 -11.47 -1.47 14.57
C PHE A 130 -12.31 -0.22 14.35
N THR A 131 -11.88 0.90 14.91
CA THR A 131 -12.50 2.21 14.66
C THR A 131 -12.06 2.77 13.29
N SER A 132 -10.85 2.38 12.85
CA SER A 132 -10.19 2.91 11.67
C SER A 132 -9.44 1.79 10.96
N ILE A 133 -9.61 1.70 9.63
CA ILE A 133 -8.84 0.77 8.80
C ILE A 133 -8.13 1.55 7.70
N VAL A 134 -6.90 1.17 7.40
CA VAL A 134 -6.13 1.72 6.29
C VAL A 134 -5.55 0.60 5.43
N SER A 135 -5.32 0.88 4.15
CA SER A 135 -4.53 0.03 3.26
C SER A 135 -3.85 0.92 2.23
N VAL A 136 -2.53 0.91 2.18
CA VAL A 136 -1.76 1.86 1.39
C VAL A 136 -0.74 1.14 0.52
N GLY A 137 -1.07 0.95 -0.78
CA GLY A 137 -0.19 0.28 -1.74
C GLY A 137 -0.09 -1.24 -1.53
N ALA A 138 -1.18 -1.88 -1.11
CA ALA A 138 -1.28 -3.33 -1.02
C ALA A 138 -2.38 -3.91 -1.93
N PHE A 139 -3.39 -3.12 -2.26
CA PHE A 139 -4.56 -3.54 -3.02
C PHE A 139 -4.21 -4.05 -4.44
N GLU A 140 -3.13 -3.58 -5.02
CA GLU A 140 -2.57 -3.98 -6.31
C GLU A 140 -2.17 -5.46 -6.35
N HIS A 141 -1.90 -6.04 -5.20
CA HIS A 141 -1.43 -7.42 -5.04
C HIS A 141 -2.56 -8.43 -4.79
N PHE A 142 -3.81 -7.96 -4.72
CA PHE A 142 -4.94 -8.83 -4.35
C PHE A 142 -5.54 -9.60 -5.54
N VAL A 143 -5.19 -9.25 -6.78
CA VAL A 143 -5.68 -9.89 -8.00
C VAL A 143 -4.53 -10.23 -8.93
N GLN A 144 -4.58 -11.44 -9.52
CA GLN A 144 -3.58 -11.91 -10.49
C GLN A 144 -3.90 -11.43 -11.92
N PRO A 145 -2.88 -11.31 -12.80
CA PRO A 145 -3.04 -10.78 -14.17
C PRO A 145 -4.02 -11.55 -15.04
N GLU A 146 -4.14 -12.87 -14.87
CA GLU A 146 -5.02 -13.74 -15.66
C GLU A 146 -6.45 -13.80 -15.14
N SER A 147 -6.76 -13.14 -14.03
CA SER A 147 -8.09 -13.16 -13.42
C SER A 147 -9.13 -12.57 -14.37
N THR A 148 -10.25 -13.25 -14.49
CA THR A 148 -11.43 -12.77 -15.21
C THR A 148 -12.04 -11.57 -14.48
N LYS A 149 -12.91 -10.82 -15.16
CA LYS A 149 -13.61 -9.69 -14.53
C LYS A 149 -14.47 -10.11 -13.35
N GLU A 150 -15.04 -11.30 -13.38
CA GLU A 150 -15.85 -11.85 -12.30
C GLU A 150 -14.99 -12.22 -11.10
N GLU A 151 -13.88 -12.94 -11.29
CA GLU A 151 -12.93 -13.28 -10.25
C GLU A 151 -12.32 -12.01 -9.58
N ARG A 152 -11.99 -10.99 -10.37
CA ARG A 152 -11.51 -9.69 -9.85
C ARG A 152 -12.57 -9.02 -8.98
N TYR A 153 -13.82 -8.99 -9.45
CA TYR A 153 -14.92 -8.44 -8.68
C TYR A 153 -15.11 -9.19 -7.36
N ASP A 154 -15.16 -10.51 -7.40
CA ASP A 154 -15.37 -11.35 -6.22
C ASP A 154 -14.25 -11.15 -5.19
N THR A 155 -13.00 -11.09 -5.64
CA THR A 155 -11.84 -10.83 -4.76
C THR A 155 -11.93 -9.47 -4.09
N TYR A 156 -12.19 -8.42 -4.85
CA TYR A 156 -12.31 -7.07 -4.28
C TYR A 156 -13.55 -6.94 -3.38
N ALA A 157 -14.68 -7.54 -3.76
CA ALA A 157 -15.90 -7.56 -2.96
C ALA A 157 -15.68 -8.26 -1.62
N ALA A 158 -14.98 -9.40 -1.61
CA ALA A 158 -14.63 -10.13 -0.39
C ALA A 158 -13.75 -9.30 0.57
N LEU A 159 -12.81 -8.50 0.03
CA LEU A 159 -12.05 -7.57 0.87
C LEU A 159 -12.97 -6.52 1.52
N PHE A 160 -13.83 -5.87 0.72
CA PHE A 160 -14.71 -4.81 1.25
C PHE A 160 -15.74 -5.34 2.23
N GLU A 161 -16.23 -6.58 2.04
CA GLU A 161 -17.07 -7.27 3.00
C GLU A 161 -16.35 -7.46 4.34
N ARG A 162 -15.13 -8.03 4.31
CA ARG A 162 -14.30 -8.21 5.53
C ARG A 162 -14.01 -6.88 6.21
N VAL A 163 -13.61 -5.86 5.46
CA VAL A 163 -13.36 -4.51 6.00
C VAL A 163 -14.60 -3.96 6.69
N ALA A 164 -15.80 -4.14 6.12
CA ALA A 164 -17.06 -3.74 6.75
C ALA A 164 -17.31 -4.53 8.04
N ASP A 165 -17.08 -5.85 8.02
CA ASP A 165 -17.27 -6.70 9.20
C ASP A 165 -16.29 -6.38 10.33
N TRP A 166 -15.07 -5.99 10.00
CA TRP A 166 -14.02 -5.65 10.96
C TRP A 166 -14.13 -4.23 11.55
N MET A 167 -14.92 -3.36 10.91
CA MET A 167 -15.12 -1.99 11.39
C MET A 167 -16.25 -1.88 12.41
N GLU A 168 -16.09 -0.97 13.35
CA GLU A 168 -17.18 -0.49 14.18
C GLU A 168 -18.18 0.33 13.36
N PRO A 169 -19.47 0.38 13.75
CA PRO A 169 -20.44 1.27 13.11
C PRO A 169 -19.93 2.73 13.07
N GLY A 170 -19.93 3.32 11.89
CA GLY A 170 -19.41 4.68 11.67
C GLY A 170 -17.91 4.78 11.45
N GLY A 171 -17.15 3.69 11.57
CA GLY A 171 -15.74 3.61 11.23
C GLY A 171 -15.48 3.97 9.77
N GLN A 172 -14.25 4.35 9.46
CA GLN A 172 -13.84 4.71 8.09
C GLN A 172 -12.65 3.88 7.64
N PHE A 173 -12.63 3.58 6.33
CA PHE A 173 -11.56 2.89 5.63
C PHE A 173 -10.91 3.84 4.64
N SER A 174 -9.60 4.07 4.77
CA SER A 174 -8.80 4.85 3.85
C SER A 174 -7.92 3.95 3.01
N LEU A 175 -8.16 3.92 1.70
CA LEU A 175 -7.46 3.09 0.72
C LEU A 175 -6.63 3.96 -0.22
N GLN A 176 -5.33 3.66 -0.40
CA GLN A 176 -4.54 4.15 -1.52
C GLN A 176 -4.12 2.99 -2.41
N THR A 177 -4.32 3.13 -3.71
CA THR A 177 -3.88 2.13 -4.69
C THR A 177 -3.47 2.77 -6.01
N MET A 178 -2.56 2.11 -6.69
CA MET A 178 -2.36 2.34 -8.12
C MET A 178 -3.58 1.83 -8.89
N ALA A 179 -3.86 2.44 -10.03
CA ALA A 179 -4.90 1.98 -10.93
C ALA A 179 -4.46 2.19 -12.40
N TRP A 180 -5.07 1.44 -13.31
CA TRP A 180 -4.91 1.71 -14.73
C TRP A 180 -5.44 3.11 -15.05
N GLY A 181 -4.62 3.89 -15.78
CA GLY A 181 -4.96 5.22 -16.26
C GLY A 181 -5.36 5.21 -17.74
N ASP A 182 -4.88 6.22 -18.48
CA ASP A 182 -5.19 6.45 -19.89
C ASP A 182 -4.47 5.44 -20.84
N ALA A 183 -3.91 4.35 -20.31
CA ALA A 183 -3.23 3.34 -21.10
C ALA A 183 -4.23 2.54 -21.94
N THR A 184 -3.99 2.47 -23.25
CA THR A 184 -4.72 1.58 -24.16
C THR A 184 -4.39 0.12 -23.82
N LYS A 185 -5.24 -0.82 -24.28
CA LYS A 185 -4.97 -2.26 -24.09
C LYS A 185 -3.58 -2.66 -24.61
N ALA A 186 -3.20 -2.19 -25.79
CA ALA A 186 -1.89 -2.50 -26.36
C ALA A 186 -0.73 -1.95 -25.51
N GLU A 187 -0.89 -0.75 -24.89
CA GLU A 187 0.10 -0.21 -23.97
C GLU A 187 0.17 -1.01 -22.66
N ARG A 188 -0.98 -1.44 -22.11
CA ARG A 188 -1.01 -2.31 -20.91
C ARG A 188 -0.25 -3.62 -21.16
N ASP A 189 -0.47 -4.26 -22.31
CA ASP A 189 0.22 -5.49 -22.72
C ASP A 189 1.76 -5.30 -22.85
N LEU A 190 2.22 -4.07 -23.17
CA LEU A 190 3.63 -3.72 -23.28
C LEU A 190 4.27 -3.35 -21.92
N ILE A 191 3.54 -2.72 -21.03
CA ILE A 191 4.04 -2.23 -19.74
C ILE A 191 4.48 -3.38 -18.83
N LYS A 192 3.80 -4.54 -18.92
CA LYS A 192 4.15 -5.75 -18.17
C LYS A 192 4.40 -5.49 -16.68
N ILE A 193 3.40 -4.94 -16.01
CA ILE A 193 3.47 -4.61 -14.57
C ILE A 193 3.98 -5.78 -13.73
N HIS A 194 3.63 -7.01 -14.11
CA HIS A 194 4.07 -8.25 -13.45
C HIS A 194 5.58 -8.50 -13.48
N ASN A 195 6.33 -7.82 -14.35
CA ASN A 195 7.80 -7.86 -14.29
C ASN A 195 8.35 -7.06 -13.10
N ILE A 196 7.58 -6.09 -12.59
CA ILE A 196 7.93 -5.26 -11.43
C ILE A 196 7.31 -5.87 -10.18
N PHE A 197 6.02 -6.20 -10.25
CA PHE A 197 5.24 -6.81 -9.18
C PHE A 197 4.69 -8.16 -9.68
N PRO A 198 5.43 -9.28 -9.47
CA PRO A 198 4.96 -10.60 -9.89
C PRO A 198 3.57 -10.91 -9.32
N GLU A 199 2.77 -11.63 -10.10
CA GLU A 199 1.42 -12.05 -9.71
C GLU A 199 0.46 -10.91 -9.32
N SER A 200 0.72 -9.68 -9.78
CA SER A 200 -0.07 -8.50 -9.43
C SER A 200 -0.65 -7.84 -10.67
N ASP A 201 -1.87 -7.32 -10.56
CA ASP A 201 -2.49 -6.49 -11.59
C ASP A 201 -3.20 -5.27 -10.97
N LEU A 202 -3.23 -4.18 -11.72
CA LEU A 202 -3.83 -2.95 -11.25
C LEU A 202 -5.36 -2.98 -11.45
N PRO A 203 -6.14 -2.43 -10.50
CA PRO A 203 -7.56 -2.23 -10.70
C PRO A 203 -7.86 -1.11 -11.70
N GLU A 204 -9.06 -1.14 -12.26
CA GLU A 204 -9.71 0.06 -12.77
C GLU A 204 -10.46 0.77 -11.63
N ILE A 205 -10.56 2.10 -11.67
CA ILE A 205 -11.28 2.88 -10.64
C ILE A 205 -12.72 2.36 -10.47
N ALA A 206 -13.37 2.01 -11.60
CA ALA A 206 -14.74 1.50 -11.59
C ALA A 206 -14.87 0.16 -10.87
N GLU A 207 -13.87 -0.73 -10.95
CA GLU A 207 -13.86 -2.02 -10.23
C GLU A 207 -13.84 -1.80 -8.72
N VAL A 208 -13.00 -0.89 -8.24
CA VAL A 208 -12.91 -0.55 -6.80
C VAL A 208 -14.24 -0.05 -6.27
N ILE A 209 -14.85 0.92 -6.97
CA ILE A 209 -16.13 1.52 -6.54
C ILE A 209 -17.26 0.49 -6.61
N HIS A 210 -17.31 -0.32 -7.68
CA HIS A 210 -18.35 -1.32 -7.87
C HIS A 210 -18.30 -2.40 -6.79
N ALA A 211 -17.12 -2.91 -6.47
CA ALA A 211 -16.92 -3.93 -5.46
C ALA A 211 -17.18 -3.43 -4.03
N ALA A 212 -16.84 -2.16 -3.73
CA ALA A 212 -17.07 -1.56 -2.42
C ALA A 212 -18.56 -1.24 -2.16
N HIS A 213 -19.31 -0.90 -3.22
CA HIS A 213 -20.66 -0.34 -3.10
C HIS A 213 -21.66 -1.15 -2.28
N PRO A 214 -21.70 -2.50 -2.32
CA PRO A 214 -22.61 -3.28 -1.49
C PRO A 214 -22.37 -3.14 0.02
N TYR A 215 -21.14 -2.92 0.43
CA TYR A 215 -20.68 -3.02 1.81
C TYR A 215 -20.42 -1.65 2.46
N LEU A 216 -19.83 -0.72 1.74
CA LEU A 216 -19.35 0.57 2.22
C LEU A 216 -19.96 1.74 1.43
N GLU A 217 -20.00 2.90 2.06
CA GLU A 217 -20.34 4.18 1.43
C GLU A 217 -19.06 4.89 0.99
N LEU A 218 -18.92 5.22 -0.30
CA LEU A 218 -17.83 6.05 -0.78
C LEU A 218 -18.07 7.51 -0.37
N LEU A 219 -17.17 8.07 0.42
CA LEU A 219 -17.22 9.47 0.82
C LEU A 219 -16.44 10.38 -0.14
N THR A 220 -15.19 10.00 -0.46
CA THR A 220 -14.33 10.77 -1.37
C THR A 220 -13.46 9.85 -2.21
N MET A 221 -13.07 10.35 -3.38
CA MET A 221 -12.05 9.76 -4.25
C MET A 221 -11.15 10.86 -4.79
N GLU A 222 -9.85 10.70 -4.64
CA GLU A 222 -8.82 11.61 -5.16
C GLU A 222 -7.92 10.82 -6.12
N ASN A 223 -7.62 11.39 -7.31
CA ASN A 223 -6.68 10.82 -8.28
C ASN A 223 -5.52 11.80 -8.49
N ARG A 224 -4.32 11.44 -8.01
CA ARG A 224 -3.12 12.29 -8.05
C ARG A 224 -1.92 11.53 -8.59
N PRO A 225 -1.89 11.17 -9.87
CA PRO A 225 -0.79 10.41 -10.46
C PRO A 225 0.55 11.14 -10.35
N GLN A 226 0.55 12.48 -10.36
CA GLN A 226 1.76 13.27 -10.24
C GLN A 226 2.50 13.01 -8.93
N ASP A 227 1.79 12.82 -7.82
CA ASP A 227 2.39 12.51 -6.52
C ASP A 227 3.32 11.28 -6.60
N TYR A 228 2.89 10.22 -7.32
CA TYR A 228 3.75 9.04 -7.46
C TYR A 228 4.89 9.27 -8.46
N GLY A 229 4.63 10.01 -9.53
CA GLY A 229 5.67 10.39 -10.48
C GLY A 229 6.84 11.14 -9.79
N ASP A 230 6.52 12.05 -8.88
CA ASP A 230 7.50 12.83 -8.13
C ASP A 230 8.18 12.00 -7.03
N THR A 231 7.43 11.13 -6.34
CA THR A 231 7.99 10.18 -5.36
C THR A 231 9.02 9.26 -6.01
N LEU A 232 8.67 8.64 -7.16
CA LEU A 232 9.57 7.74 -7.88
C LEU A 232 10.80 8.46 -8.42
N ALA A 233 10.68 9.73 -8.83
CA ALA A 233 11.81 10.53 -9.23
C ALA A 233 12.76 10.80 -8.04
N ALA A 234 12.21 11.17 -6.86
CA ALA A 234 12.99 11.37 -5.65
C ALA A 234 13.70 10.06 -5.21
N TRP A 235 13.03 8.91 -5.27
CA TRP A 235 13.66 7.62 -4.99
C TRP A 235 14.78 7.29 -5.96
N ALA A 236 14.61 7.56 -7.28
CA ALA A 236 15.66 7.36 -8.26
C ALA A 236 16.89 8.23 -7.96
N ASP A 237 16.69 9.45 -7.48
CA ASP A 237 17.79 10.34 -7.10
C ASP A 237 18.48 9.88 -5.80
N GLY A 238 17.73 9.40 -4.80
CA GLY A 238 18.27 8.77 -3.60
C GLY A 238 19.13 7.53 -3.92
N LEU A 239 18.64 6.64 -4.80
CA LEU A 239 19.38 5.47 -5.27
C LEU A 239 20.69 5.87 -5.98
N LYS A 240 20.67 6.90 -6.84
CA LYS A 240 21.88 7.40 -7.51
C LYS A 240 22.89 7.98 -6.53
N ALA A 241 22.41 8.76 -5.56
CA ALA A 241 23.26 9.39 -4.54
C ALA A 241 23.96 8.33 -3.65
N ASN A 242 23.33 7.17 -3.42
CA ASN A 242 23.86 6.10 -2.59
C ASN A 242 24.27 4.85 -3.38
N LYS A 243 24.64 5.02 -4.67
CA LYS A 243 24.87 3.93 -5.61
C LYS A 243 25.82 2.84 -5.08
N ASP A 244 27.01 3.23 -4.62
CA ASP A 244 28.06 2.28 -4.24
C ASP A 244 27.62 1.45 -3.02
N ARG A 245 27.02 2.11 -2.03
CA ARG A 245 26.47 1.42 -0.85
C ARG A 245 25.29 0.53 -1.21
N ALA A 246 24.40 0.96 -2.09
CA ALA A 246 23.29 0.15 -2.57
C ALA A 246 23.77 -1.13 -3.28
N ILE A 247 24.79 -1.00 -4.18
CA ILE A 247 25.40 -2.15 -4.86
C ILE A 247 26.08 -3.11 -3.87
N GLU A 248 26.74 -2.58 -2.84
CA GLU A 248 27.37 -3.39 -1.79
C GLU A 248 26.32 -4.27 -1.05
N ILE A 249 25.12 -3.73 -0.79
CA ILE A 249 24.07 -4.44 -0.04
C ILE A 249 23.31 -5.44 -0.91
N VAL A 250 22.87 -5.04 -2.12
CA VAL A 250 21.93 -5.85 -2.93
C VAL A 250 22.51 -6.34 -4.26
N GLY A 251 23.74 -5.96 -4.60
CA GLY A 251 24.38 -6.26 -5.86
C GLY A 251 23.95 -5.35 -7.03
N PRO A 252 24.72 -5.36 -8.14
CA PRO A 252 24.52 -4.42 -9.25
C PRO A 252 23.20 -4.66 -10.00
N ASP A 253 22.73 -5.90 -10.12
CA ASP A 253 21.52 -6.24 -10.88
C ASP A 253 20.28 -5.76 -10.15
N ARG A 254 20.17 -5.98 -8.83
CA ARG A 254 19.07 -5.48 -8.02
C ARG A 254 19.06 -3.96 -7.93
N TYR A 255 20.22 -3.32 -7.74
CA TYR A 255 20.32 -1.86 -7.81
C TYR A 255 19.77 -1.32 -9.13
N LYS A 256 20.21 -1.90 -10.26
CA LYS A 256 19.74 -1.51 -11.59
C LYS A 256 18.25 -1.71 -11.75
N PHE A 257 17.70 -2.83 -11.30
CA PHE A 257 16.27 -3.13 -11.32
C PHE A 257 15.46 -2.04 -10.61
N PHE A 258 15.80 -1.69 -9.36
CA PHE A 258 15.08 -0.67 -8.60
C PHE A 258 15.21 0.72 -9.24
N LEU A 259 16.40 1.09 -9.69
CA LEU A 259 16.62 2.39 -10.35
C LEU A 259 15.83 2.52 -11.65
N ASP A 260 15.81 1.49 -12.49
CA ASP A 260 15.09 1.51 -13.77
C ASP A 260 13.57 1.45 -13.53
N SER A 261 13.10 0.71 -12.54
CA SER A 261 11.68 0.67 -12.11
C SER A 261 11.21 2.06 -11.65
N CYS A 262 11.99 2.74 -10.81
CA CYS A 262 11.67 4.10 -10.39
C CYS A 262 11.61 5.09 -11.56
N LYS A 263 12.59 5.07 -12.46
CA LYS A 263 12.62 5.96 -13.63
C LYS A 263 11.47 5.68 -14.61
N GLY A 264 11.24 4.40 -14.91
CA GLY A 264 10.17 3.97 -15.82
C GLY A 264 8.80 4.31 -15.25
N GLY A 265 8.57 3.99 -13.98
CA GLY A 265 7.35 4.31 -13.27
C GLY A 265 7.07 5.81 -13.25
N ALA A 266 8.05 6.64 -12.90
CA ALA A 266 7.91 8.10 -12.92
C ALA A 266 7.41 8.62 -14.28
N LEU A 267 7.94 8.08 -15.38
CA LEU A 267 7.51 8.45 -16.73
C LEU A 267 6.07 8.03 -17.00
N LEU A 268 5.68 6.80 -16.61
CA LEU A 268 4.34 6.28 -16.83
C LEU A 268 3.27 7.09 -16.06
N TYR A 269 3.55 7.49 -14.80
CA TYR A 269 2.67 8.37 -14.04
C TYR A 269 2.56 9.77 -14.65
N ARG A 270 3.66 10.38 -15.06
CA ARG A 270 3.67 11.69 -15.76
C ARG A 270 2.90 11.65 -17.07
N ARG A 271 2.90 10.52 -17.76
CA ARG A 271 2.10 10.28 -18.97
C ARG A 271 0.67 9.81 -18.69
N ARG A 272 0.26 9.75 -17.42
CA ARG A 272 -1.05 9.29 -16.96
C ARG A 272 -1.41 7.87 -17.42
N ARG A 273 -0.42 7.02 -17.71
CA ARG A 273 -0.66 5.59 -17.99
C ARG A 273 -1.09 4.84 -16.75
N PHE A 274 -0.63 5.30 -15.60
CA PHE A 274 -1.11 4.90 -14.28
C PHE A 274 -1.77 6.08 -13.57
N TYR A 275 -2.75 5.75 -12.74
CA TYR A 275 -3.36 6.63 -11.76
C TYR A 275 -2.89 6.27 -10.36
N LEU A 276 -2.93 7.25 -9.46
CA LEU A 276 -2.76 7.06 -8.03
C LEU A 276 -4.04 7.50 -7.36
N CYS A 277 -4.81 6.55 -6.86
CA CYS A 277 -6.14 6.79 -6.33
C CYS A 277 -6.15 6.65 -4.81
N ARG A 278 -6.82 7.57 -4.14
CA ARG A 278 -7.13 7.51 -2.71
C ARG A 278 -8.62 7.53 -2.55
N PHE A 279 -9.15 6.53 -1.87
CA PHE A 279 -10.58 6.39 -1.58
C PHE A 279 -10.78 6.47 -0.08
N VAL A 280 -11.87 7.10 0.33
CA VAL A 280 -12.34 7.09 1.71
C VAL A 280 -13.73 6.49 1.72
N PHE A 281 -13.88 5.41 2.46
CA PHE A 281 -15.13 4.72 2.63
C PHE A 281 -15.59 4.79 4.09
N LYS A 282 -16.91 4.70 4.29
CA LYS A 282 -17.53 4.66 5.61
C LYS A 282 -18.39 3.41 5.78
N HIS A 283 -18.35 2.83 6.97
CA HIS A 283 -19.26 1.76 7.36
C HIS A 283 -20.70 2.26 7.35
N ARG A 284 -21.60 1.52 6.69
CA ARG A 284 -23.02 1.96 6.49
C ARG A 284 -23.88 1.92 7.76
N GLY A 285 -23.38 1.32 8.86
CA GLY A 285 -24.11 1.24 10.12
C GLY A 285 -25.33 0.30 10.08
N ARG A 286 -25.29 -0.69 9.16
CA ARG A 286 -26.39 -1.70 9.05
C ARG A 286 -26.11 -2.88 9.94
#